data_0dda3ad8a707eeb83a3ebfdc7c420b22
#
_entry.id   0dda3ad8a707eeb83a3ebfdc7c420b22
#
_cell.length_a   1.000
_cell.length_b   1.000
_cell.length_c   1.000
_cell.angle_alpha   90.00
_cell.angle_beta   90.00
_cell.angle_gamma   90.00
#
_symmetry.space_group_name_H-M   'P 1'
#
loop_
_entity.id
_entity.type
_entity.pdbx_description
1 polymer ?
#
loop_
_entity_poly.entity_id
_entity_poly.type
_entity_poly.pdbx_seq_one_letter_code
_entity_poly.pdbx_strand_id
1 'polypeptide(L)'
;METGIYIELSENDPREKNRSWGYVLEAPGGWTKHETGECTGTMHGVTLQILIKALGRYHKPSQITIHAADEWILNMLQNQLPAWEQNGFRNAHGEAIKYQQEWEQLAEKVKDHKITIAPGRHEYSAWLQDEMKRGR
;
A
#
# COMPACT_ATOMS: atom_id res chain seq x y z
N MET A 1 9.60 13.47 -10.05
CA MET A 1 8.54 12.94 -10.92
C MET A 1 7.32 12.65 -10.06
N GLU A 2 6.17 13.15 -10.45
CA GLU A 2 4.93 12.95 -9.69
C GLU A 2 4.17 11.76 -10.23
N THR A 3 3.78 10.84 -9.34
CA THR A 3 3.05 9.62 -9.70
C THR A 3 1.98 9.31 -8.66
N GLY A 4 1.11 8.37 -8.99
CA GLY A 4 0.08 7.90 -8.06
C GLY A 4 0.07 6.39 -7.97
N ILE A 5 -0.18 5.88 -6.78
CA ILE A 5 -0.50 4.48 -6.52
C ILE A 5 -1.94 4.44 -6.03
N TYR A 6 -2.79 3.65 -6.69
CA TYR A 6 -4.21 3.54 -6.38
C TYR A 6 -4.53 2.09 -6.04
N ILE A 7 -4.94 1.83 -4.81
CA ILE A 7 -5.15 0.47 -4.30
C ILE A 7 -6.62 0.21 -4.01
N GLU A 8 -7.08 -0.99 -4.34
CA GLU A 8 -8.41 -1.50 -3.99
C GLU A 8 -8.32 -2.92 -3.47
N LEU A 9 -9.16 -3.24 -2.50
CA LEU A 9 -9.39 -4.61 -2.05
C LEU A 9 -10.86 -4.94 -2.30
N SER A 10 -11.17 -6.23 -2.54
CA SER A 10 -12.55 -6.65 -2.74
C SER A 10 -13.40 -6.42 -1.49
N GLU A 11 -12.80 -6.50 -0.31
CA GLU A 11 -13.48 -6.31 0.98
C GLU A 11 -12.52 -5.62 1.94
N ASN A 12 -13.05 -4.68 2.72
CA ASN A 12 -12.28 -3.83 3.62
C ASN A 12 -12.49 -4.16 5.10
N ASP A 13 -13.06 -5.31 5.43
CA ASP A 13 -13.23 -5.69 6.83
C ASP A 13 -11.90 -6.23 7.41
N PRO A 14 -11.75 -6.22 8.75
CA PRO A 14 -10.47 -6.57 9.37
C PRO A 14 -10.18 -8.06 9.46
N ARG A 15 -11.12 -8.92 9.13
CA ARG A 15 -10.95 -10.37 9.31
C ARG A 15 -9.93 -10.94 8.34
N GLU A 16 -9.25 -12.00 8.75
CA GLU A 16 -8.39 -12.74 7.85
C GLU A 16 -9.23 -13.59 6.93
N LYS A 17 -9.07 -13.41 5.63
CA LYS A 17 -9.79 -14.16 4.61
C LYS A 17 -9.13 -14.00 3.26
N ASN A 18 -9.53 -14.83 2.30
CA ASN A 18 -9.09 -14.67 0.93
C ASN A 18 -9.74 -13.42 0.34
N ARG A 19 -8.93 -12.58 -0.29
CA ARG A 19 -9.37 -11.31 -0.90
C ARG A 19 -8.78 -11.16 -2.26
N SER A 20 -9.54 -10.51 -3.14
CA SER A 20 -8.97 -9.98 -4.37
C SER A 20 -8.40 -8.60 -4.07
N TRP A 21 -7.35 -8.25 -4.78
CA TRP A 21 -6.70 -6.95 -4.68
C TRP A 21 -6.33 -6.43 -6.06
N GLY A 22 -6.14 -5.13 -6.15
CA GLY A 22 -5.64 -4.52 -7.37
C GLY A 22 -4.97 -3.19 -7.07
N TYR A 23 -4.07 -2.80 -7.97
CA TYR A 23 -3.51 -1.46 -7.94
C TYR A 23 -3.33 -0.91 -9.35
N VAL A 24 -3.36 0.42 -9.44
CA VAL A 24 -2.99 1.16 -10.63
C VAL A 24 -1.81 2.04 -10.27
N LEU A 25 -0.81 2.08 -11.13
CA LEU A 25 0.29 3.05 -11.08
C LEU A 25 0.04 4.07 -12.19
N GLU A 26 -0.01 5.35 -11.82
CA GLU A 26 -0.21 6.42 -12.79
C GLU A 26 1.06 7.27 -12.87
N ALA A 27 1.65 7.33 -14.05
CA ALA A 27 2.84 8.15 -14.31
C ALA A 27 2.44 9.54 -14.81
N PRO A 28 3.37 10.51 -14.79
CA PRO A 28 3.12 11.81 -15.41
C PRO A 28 2.72 11.63 -16.86
N GLY A 29 1.73 12.38 -17.31
CA GLY A 29 1.21 12.25 -18.68
C GLY A 29 0.09 11.25 -18.82
N GLY A 30 -0.34 10.60 -17.73
CA GLY A 30 -1.49 9.71 -17.73
C GLY A 30 -1.23 8.27 -18.09
N TRP A 31 0.02 7.87 -18.27
CA TRP A 31 0.36 6.47 -18.50
C TRP A 31 0.04 5.64 -17.26
N THR A 32 -0.62 4.51 -17.44
CA THR A 32 -0.97 3.63 -16.33
C THR A 32 -0.47 2.22 -16.52
N LYS A 33 -0.17 1.57 -15.40
CA LYS A 33 0.07 0.13 -15.31
C LYS A 33 -0.79 -0.39 -14.17
N HIS A 34 -1.26 -1.61 -14.27
CA HIS A 34 -2.07 -2.19 -13.21
C HIS A 34 -1.77 -3.66 -13.03
N GLU A 35 -2.16 -4.16 -11.87
CA GLU A 35 -2.06 -5.59 -11.55
C GLU A 35 -3.21 -5.94 -10.62
N THR A 36 -3.75 -7.14 -10.75
CA THR A 36 -4.74 -7.70 -9.83
C THR A 36 -4.30 -9.09 -9.40
N GLY A 37 -4.83 -9.55 -8.29
CA GLY A 37 -4.51 -10.87 -7.78
C GLY A 37 -5.38 -11.21 -6.58
N GLU A 38 -5.02 -12.30 -5.91
CA GLU A 38 -5.70 -12.75 -4.71
C GLU A 38 -4.67 -13.14 -3.67
N CYS A 39 -5.00 -12.91 -2.40
CA CYS A 39 -4.22 -13.44 -1.29
C CYS A 39 -5.08 -13.52 -0.05
N THR A 40 -4.63 -14.32 0.91
CA THR A 40 -5.29 -14.46 2.21
C THR A 40 -4.60 -13.56 3.21
N GLY A 41 -5.39 -12.79 3.95
CA GLY A 41 -4.88 -11.91 4.99
C GLY A 41 -5.93 -10.95 5.47
N THR A 42 -5.55 -10.16 6.47
CA THR A 42 -6.39 -9.07 6.97
C THR A 42 -6.31 -7.89 6.01
N MET A 43 -7.22 -6.94 6.17
CA MET A 43 -7.18 -5.70 5.37
C MET A 43 -5.81 -5.02 5.48
N HIS A 44 -5.28 -4.86 6.70
CA HIS A 44 -3.98 -4.22 6.90
C HIS A 44 -2.85 -5.01 6.27
N GLY A 45 -2.82 -6.32 6.49
CA GLY A 45 -1.76 -7.18 5.97
C GLY A 45 -1.71 -7.20 4.45
N VAL A 46 -2.86 -7.30 3.80
CA VAL A 46 -2.96 -7.29 2.34
C VAL A 46 -2.57 -5.92 1.78
N THR A 47 -3.05 -4.84 2.39
CA THR A 47 -2.67 -3.49 1.97
C THR A 47 -1.16 -3.29 2.02
N LEU A 48 -0.49 -3.76 3.09
CA LEU A 48 0.96 -3.67 3.21
C LEU A 48 1.66 -4.45 2.09
N GLN A 49 1.22 -5.66 1.80
CA GLN A 49 1.81 -6.47 0.74
C GLN A 49 1.68 -5.80 -0.62
N ILE A 50 0.52 -5.20 -0.91
CA ILE A 50 0.30 -4.52 -2.18
C ILE A 50 1.16 -3.27 -2.28
N LEU A 51 1.29 -2.50 -1.20
CA LEU A 51 2.17 -1.33 -1.17
C LEU A 51 3.62 -1.71 -1.49
N ILE A 52 4.12 -2.78 -0.88
CA ILE A 52 5.47 -3.27 -1.14
C ILE A 52 5.62 -3.65 -2.62
N LYS A 53 4.64 -4.37 -3.15
CA LYS A 53 4.63 -4.80 -4.54
C LYS A 53 4.61 -3.61 -5.51
N ALA A 54 3.72 -2.65 -5.28
CA ALA A 54 3.57 -1.48 -6.14
C ALA A 54 4.82 -0.60 -6.09
N LEU A 55 5.34 -0.33 -4.90
CA LEU A 55 6.56 0.48 -4.74
C LEU A 55 7.78 -0.20 -5.35
N GLY A 56 7.80 -1.53 -5.36
CA GLY A 56 8.87 -2.29 -6.02
C GLY A 56 8.95 -2.07 -7.53
N ARG A 57 7.92 -1.48 -8.13
CA ARG A 57 7.91 -1.15 -9.56
C ARG A 57 8.62 0.17 -9.88
N TYR A 58 9.01 0.93 -8.86
CA TYR A 58 9.69 2.21 -9.03
C TYR A 58 11.20 2.02 -9.04
N HIS A 59 11.87 2.63 -10.01
CA HIS A 59 13.32 2.51 -10.20
C HIS A 59 14.05 3.85 -10.05
N LYS A 60 13.31 4.93 -9.82
CA LYS A 60 13.86 6.28 -9.66
C LYS A 60 13.17 6.99 -8.51
N PRO A 61 13.88 7.87 -7.79
CA PRO A 61 13.24 8.70 -6.78
C PRO A 61 12.05 9.46 -7.37
N SER A 62 10.92 9.42 -6.67
CA SER A 62 9.66 9.96 -7.16
C SER A 62 8.87 10.60 -6.04
N GLN A 63 7.96 11.51 -6.41
CA GLN A 63 6.92 11.99 -5.51
C GLN A 63 5.69 11.13 -5.78
N ILE A 64 5.24 10.40 -4.75
CA ILE A 64 4.18 9.41 -4.90
C ILE A 64 3.03 9.74 -3.97
N THR A 65 1.82 9.86 -4.55
CA THR A 65 0.59 9.94 -3.76
C THR A 65 -0.03 8.56 -3.72
N ILE A 66 -0.28 8.05 -2.51
CA ILE A 66 -0.84 6.72 -2.30
C ILE A 66 -2.30 6.85 -1.91
N HIS A 67 -3.18 6.25 -2.71
CA HIS A 67 -4.63 6.23 -2.51
C HIS A 67 -5.05 4.82 -2.11
N ALA A 68 -5.64 4.68 -0.93
CA ALA A 68 -6.14 3.40 -0.43
C ALA A 68 -7.24 3.63 0.59
N ALA A 69 -8.11 2.65 0.77
CA ALA A 69 -9.16 2.72 1.78
C ALA A 69 -8.62 2.54 3.20
N ASP A 70 -7.48 1.89 3.36
CA ASP A 70 -6.90 1.60 4.67
C ASP A 70 -6.20 2.83 5.25
N GLU A 71 -6.99 3.70 5.82
CA GLU A 71 -6.50 4.96 6.42
C GLU A 71 -5.48 4.70 7.53
N TRP A 72 -5.68 3.65 8.33
CA TRP A 72 -4.75 3.34 9.43
C TRP A 72 -3.35 3.04 8.90
N ILE A 73 -3.24 2.20 7.87
CA ILE A 73 -1.95 1.88 7.26
C ILE A 73 -1.28 3.12 6.68
N LEU A 74 -2.07 3.96 5.98
CA LEU A 74 -1.52 5.18 5.38
C LEU A 74 -1.02 6.16 6.44
N ASN A 75 -1.77 6.31 7.53
CA ASN A 75 -1.34 7.18 8.64
C ASN A 75 -0.09 6.65 9.33
N MET A 76 0.01 5.34 9.53
CA MET A 76 1.21 4.75 10.12
C MET A 76 2.42 4.92 9.21
N LEU A 77 2.24 4.75 7.91
CA LEU A 77 3.30 4.95 6.93
C LEU A 77 3.86 6.38 7.01
N GLN A 78 2.98 7.37 7.10
CA GLN A 78 3.39 8.76 7.10
C GLN A 78 3.94 9.21 8.47
N ASN A 79 3.33 8.79 9.57
CA ASN A 79 3.59 9.36 10.89
C ASN A 79 4.41 8.48 11.82
N GLN A 80 4.41 7.16 11.65
CA GLN A 80 5.09 6.23 12.57
C GLN A 80 6.34 5.58 11.98
N LEU A 81 6.36 5.40 10.68
CA LEU A 81 7.47 4.67 10.05
C LEU A 81 8.84 5.25 10.39
N PRO A 82 9.06 6.58 10.36
CA PRO A 82 10.35 7.13 10.73
C PRO A 82 10.77 6.80 12.16
N ALA A 83 9.82 6.82 13.11
CA ALA A 83 10.11 6.46 14.49
C ALA A 83 10.45 4.98 14.64
N TRP A 84 9.73 4.11 13.92
CA TRP A 84 10.00 2.67 13.94
C TRP A 84 11.38 2.36 13.37
N GLU A 85 11.80 3.04 12.31
CA GLU A 85 13.13 2.86 11.75
C GLU A 85 14.22 3.16 12.79
N GLN A 86 14.02 4.17 13.62
CA GLN A 86 14.97 4.56 14.66
C GLN A 86 15.01 3.58 15.83
N ASN A 87 13.90 2.91 16.14
CA ASN A 87 13.82 2.02 17.31
C ASN A 87 13.83 0.53 16.97
N GLY A 88 14.16 0.17 15.73
CA GLY A 88 14.27 -1.23 15.33
C GLY A 88 12.93 -1.91 15.12
N PHE A 89 11.87 -1.16 14.83
CA PHE A 89 10.54 -1.70 14.60
C PHE A 89 9.99 -2.43 15.82
N ARG A 90 10.15 -1.82 16.98
CA ARG A 90 9.67 -2.36 18.26
C ARG A 90 8.69 -1.40 18.90
N ASN A 91 7.76 -1.96 19.69
CA ASN A 91 6.82 -1.13 20.45
C ASN A 91 7.46 -0.61 21.74
N ALA A 92 6.69 0.11 22.57
CA ALA A 92 7.18 0.69 23.81
C ALA A 92 7.66 -0.34 24.82
N HIS A 93 7.25 -1.60 24.70
CA HIS A 93 7.66 -2.71 25.57
C HIS A 93 8.86 -3.49 25.03
N GLY A 94 9.44 -3.04 23.93
CA GLY A 94 10.58 -3.70 23.31
C GLY A 94 10.24 -4.91 22.46
N GLU A 95 8.96 -5.17 22.23
CA GLU A 95 8.50 -6.28 21.42
C GLU A 95 8.37 -5.83 19.95
N ALA A 96 8.51 -6.80 19.02
CA ALA A 96 8.31 -6.53 17.60
C ALA A 96 6.90 -6.01 17.36
N ILE A 97 6.78 -4.96 16.53
CA ILE A 97 5.46 -4.46 16.14
C ILE A 97 4.77 -5.47 15.22
N LYS A 98 3.44 -5.41 15.17
CA LYS A 98 2.67 -6.26 14.25
C LYS A 98 3.07 -5.94 12.81
N TYR A 99 3.23 -6.97 11.99
CA TYR A 99 3.69 -6.83 10.60
C TYR A 99 5.11 -6.25 10.49
N GLN A 100 5.97 -6.55 11.46
CA GLN A 100 7.33 -6.01 11.50
C GLN A 100 8.08 -6.21 10.18
N GLN A 101 8.07 -7.43 9.62
CA GLN A 101 8.78 -7.71 8.37
C GLN A 101 8.26 -6.87 7.22
N GLU A 102 6.95 -6.74 7.10
CA GLU A 102 6.32 -5.95 6.05
C GLU A 102 6.67 -4.47 6.20
N TRP A 103 6.66 -3.94 7.42
CA TRP A 103 7.04 -2.56 7.68
C TRP A 103 8.52 -2.32 7.37
N GLU A 104 9.39 -3.27 7.68
CA GLU A 104 10.82 -3.17 7.34
C GLU A 104 11.02 -3.12 5.83
N GLN A 105 10.33 -3.98 5.09
CA GLN A 105 10.39 -4.00 3.63
C GLN A 105 9.86 -2.70 3.04
N LEU A 106 8.75 -2.19 3.59
CA LEU A 106 8.15 -0.95 3.13
C LEU A 106 9.08 0.24 3.37
N ALA A 107 9.74 0.28 4.53
CA ALA A 107 10.71 1.33 4.84
C ALA A 107 11.82 1.40 3.79
N GLU A 108 12.34 0.24 3.36
CA GLU A 108 13.34 0.19 2.30
C GLU A 108 12.80 0.74 0.97
N LYS A 109 11.54 0.42 0.66
CA LYS A 109 10.94 0.84 -0.61
C LYS A 109 10.66 2.33 -0.68
N VAL A 110 10.34 2.98 0.44
CA VAL A 110 9.93 4.39 0.44
C VAL A 110 11.09 5.37 0.68
N LYS A 111 12.26 4.89 1.09
CA LYS A 111 13.33 5.78 1.58
C LYS A 111 13.78 6.83 0.56
N ASP A 112 13.71 6.53 -0.73
CA ASP A 112 14.15 7.44 -1.79
C ASP A 112 12.99 8.23 -2.41
N HIS A 113 11.80 8.09 -1.87
CA HIS A 113 10.60 8.72 -2.42
C HIS A 113 10.00 9.73 -1.44
N LYS A 114 9.31 10.70 -1.98
CA LYS A 114 8.46 11.60 -1.18
C LYS A 114 7.04 11.07 -1.25
N ILE A 115 6.50 10.68 -0.09
CA ILE A 115 5.19 10.03 -0.02
C ILE A 115 4.14 11.01 0.51
N THR A 116 3.01 11.08 -0.19
CA THR A 116 1.80 11.77 0.24
C THR A 116 0.69 10.73 0.30
N ILE A 117 -0.18 10.83 1.29
CA ILE A 117 -1.28 9.88 1.45
C ILE A 117 -2.62 10.52 1.10
N ALA A 118 -3.54 9.72 0.54
CA ALA A 118 -4.89 10.15 0.19
C ALA A 118 -5.86 9.00 0.52
N PRO A 119 -6.33 8.90 1.77
CA PRO A 119 -7.24 7.81 2.15
C PRO A 119 -8.62 7.95 1.52
N GLY A 120 -9.29 6.82 1.31
CA GLY A 120 -10.66 6.77 0.81
C GLY A 120 -10.77 6.24 -0.61
N ARG A 121 -11.93 6.48 -1.21
CA ARG A 121 -12.17 6.12 -2.61
C ARG A 121 -11.37 7.04 -3.52
N HIS A 122 -11.02 6.54 -4.70
CA HIS A 122 -10.23 7.27 -5.68
C HIS A 122 -10.79 7.03 -7.10
N GLU A 123 -10.20 7.68 -8.06
CA GLU A 123 -10.70 7.66 -9.44
C GLU A 123 -10.68 6.27 -10.10
N TYR A 124 -9.86 5.34 -9.63
CA TYR A 124 -9.79 3.98 -10.17
C TYR A 124 -10.54 2.95 -9.34
N SER A 125 -11.24 3.36 -8.27
CA SER A 125 -11.92 2.41 -7.38
C SER A 125 -12.93 1.53 -8.11
N ALA A 126 -13.84 2.13 -8.88
CA ALA A 126 -14.86 1.37 -9.60
C ALA A 126 -14.24 0.47 -10.66
N TRP A 127 -13.27 0.99 -11.40
CA TRP A 127 -12.60 0.23 -12.45
C TRP A 127 -11.85 -0.98 -11.89
N LEU A 128 -11.13 -0.79 -10.79
CA LEU A 128 -10.40 -1.90 -10.15
C LEU A 128 -11.34 -2.95 -9.59
N GLN A 129 -12.48 -2.55 -9.01
CA GLN A 129 -13.47 -3.52 -8.53
C GLN A 129 -13.99 -4.39 -9.69
N ASP A 130 -14.25 -3.79 -10.85
CA ASP A 130 -14.67 -4.54 -12.02
C ASP A 130 -13.58 -5.48 -12.53
N GLU A 131 -12.34 -5.03 -12.57
CA GLU A 131 -11.21 -5.85 -12.99
C GLU A 131 -10.99 -7.05 -12.05
N MET A 132 -11.12 -6.85 -10.76
CA MET A 132 -11.02 -7.94 -9.78
C MET A 132 -12.11 -8.98 -9.99
N LYS A 133 -13.33 -8.56 -10.32
CA LYS A 133 -14.43 -9.49 -10.60
C LYS A 133 -14.18 -10.32 -11.86
N ARG A 134 -13.57 -9.72 -12.88
CA ARG A 134 -13.25 -10.42 -14.13
C ARG A 134 -12.19 -11.50 -13.92
N GLY A 135 -11.27 -11.29 -12.98
CA GLY A 135 -10.20 -12.24 -12.68
C GLY A 135 -10.63 -13.45 -11.88
N ARG A 136 -11.88 -13.53 -11.44
CA ARG A 136 -12.39 -14.63 -10.61
C ARG A 136 -12.96 -15.77 -11.42
#